data_f9b947f0aa40f0c6ab5cfca3ddbb5c46
#
_entry.id   f9b947f0aa40f0c6ab5cfca3ddbb5c46
#
_cell.length_a   1.000
_cell.length_b   1.000
_cell.length_c   1.000
_cell.angle_alpha   90.00
_cell.angle_beta   90.00
_cell.angle_gamma   90.00
#
_symmetry.space_group_name_H-M   'P 1'
#
loop_
_entity.id
_entity.type
_entity.pdbx_description
1 polymer ?
#
loop_
_entity_poly.entity_id
_entity_poly.type
_entity_poly.pdbx_seq_one_letter_code
_entity_poly.pdbx_strand_id
1 'polypeptide(L)'
;MESVSWQPLALLLLAAAAAVASGTEVGYDGRSMVIDGERRLLISGSIHYPRSTPEMWPDLIRKAKEGGLDAIETYVFWNGHEPRRRQYNFEGSYDIVRFFKEVQDAGMYAILRIGPYICGEWNYGGLPAWLRDISGMQFRMHNNPFEQEMETFTTLIVDKLKEAKMFAGQGGPIILSQIENEYGNVMDKLNNDESASEYIHWCAAMANKQNVGVPWIMCQQDQDVPPNVINTCNGFYCHDWFPKRTDIPKIWTENWTGWFKAWDKPDFHRSAEDIAFSVAMFFQTRGSLQNYYMKLHVNTTGHELYAFVNGKLVGRHYAPNGGFVFQMETPVKLHSGKNYISLLSATIGLKNYGALFEMMPAGIVGGPVKLVDTVTNTTAYDLSNSSWSYKAGLAGEYRETHLDKANDRSQWRGGTIPVHRPFTWYKATFEAPTGEEPVVADLLGLGKGVVWVNGNNLGRYWPSYVAADMDGCRRCDYRGTFMADGDGQKCLTGCNEPSQRFYHVPRSFLKAGEPNTMVLFEEAGGDPTRVSFHTVAVGAACAEAAEVGDEVALACSHGRTISSVDVASLGVTRGKCGAYQGGCESKAALAAFTAACVGKESCTVRHTEEFRAGSGCDSGVLTVQATC
;
A
#
# COMPACT_ATOMS: atom_id res chain seq x y z
N MET A 1 -6.00 -69.84 -33.84
CA MET A 1 -6.65 -68.53 -33.89
C MET A 1 -7.09 -68.17 -32.44
N GLU A 2 -6.18 -67.52 -31.75
CA GLU A 2 -6.45 -67.12 -30.33
C GLU A 2 -7.04 -65.71 -30.34
N SER A 3 -8.20 -65.58 -29.69
CA SER A 3 -8.90 -64.32 -29.47
C SER A 3 -8.24 -63.56 -28.32
N VAL A 4 -7.50 -62.50 -28.59
CA VAL A 4 -6.96 -61.59 -27.58
C VAL A 4 -8.11 -60.72 -27.07
N SER A 5 -8.43 -60.87 -25.77
CA SER A 5 -9.47 -60.08 -25.10
C SER A 5 -8.98 -58.65 -24.81
N TRP A 6 -9.68 -57.64 -25.33
CA TRP A 6 -9.41 -56.20 -25.21
C TRP A 6 -10.03 -55.56 -23.94
N GLN A 7 -10.45 -56.37 -22.95
CA GLN A 7 -11.15 -55.82 -21.78
C GLN A 7 -10.33 -55.07 -20.73
N PRO A 8 -9.01 -55.28 -20.50
CA PRO A 8 -8.32 -54.50 -19.44
C PRO A 8 -7.91 -53.09 -19.84
N LEU A 9 -7.80 -52.78 -21.16
CA LEU A 9 -7.39 -51.44 -21.60
C LEU A 9 -8.53 -50.41 -21.51
N ALA A 10 -9.78 -50.84 -21.68
CA ALA A 10 -10.95 -49.96 -21.59
C ALA A 10 -11.26 -49.56 -20.14
N LEU A 11 -10.99 -50.45 -19.16
CA LEU A 11 -11.14 -50.10 -17.73
C LEU A 11 -10.08 -49.13 -17.20
N LEU A 12 -8.86 -49.18 -17.73
CA LEU A 12 -7.79 -48.23 -17.40
C LEU A 12 -8.03 -46.84 -17.99
N LEU A 13 -8.61 -46.76 -19.19
CA LEU A 13 -8.98 -45.47 -19.81
C LEU A 13 -10.22 -44.83 -19.17
N LEU A 14 -11.15 -45.62 -18.64
CA LEU A 14 -12.32 -45.12 -17.89
C LEU A 14 -11.94 -44.66 -16.47
N ALA A 15 -10.92 -45.28 -15.84
CA ALA A 15 -10.39 -44.81 -14.54
C ALA A 15 -9.57 -43.51 -14.67
N ALA A 16 -8.96 -43.24 -15.83
CA ALA A 16 -8.24 -41.96 -16.06
C ALA A 16 -9.17 -40.79 -16.42
N ALA A 17 -10.42 -41.08 -16.87
CA ALA A 17 -11.39 -40.03 -17.22
C ALA A 17 -12.30 -39.58 -16.02
N ALA A 18 -12.17 -40.21 -14.86
CA ALA A 18 -12.94 -39.90 -13.65
C ALA A 18 -12.12 -39.23 -12.56
N ALA A 19 -11.05 -38.55 -12.87
CA ALA A 19 -10.50 -37.52 -12.01
C ALA A 19 -11.45 -36.29 -12.12
N VAL A 20 -12.65 -36.43 -11.56
CA VAL A 20 -13.44 -35.27 -11.12
C VAL A 20 -12.52 -34.51 -10.19
N ALA A 21 -12.18 -33.27 -10.53
CA ALA A 21 -11.47 -32.38 -9.62
C ALA A 21 -12.28 -32.31 -8.33
N SER A 22 -11.93 -33.14 -7.34
CA SER A 22 -12.49 -33.03 -6.01
C SER A 22 -11.99 -31.70 -5.46
N GLY A 23 -12.91 -30.81 -5.09
CA GLY A 23 -12.53 -29.54 -4.48
C GLY A 23 -11.71 -29.81 -3.22
N THR A 24 -10.81 -28.90 -2.89
CA THR A 24 -10.00 -28.93 -1.67
C THR A 24 -10.88 -28.65 -0.46
N GLU A 25 -10.85 -29.55 0.54
CA GLU A 25 -11.53 -29.34 1.82
C GLU A 25 -10.70 -28.43 2.71
N VAL A 26 -11.27 -27.34 3.21
CA VAL A 26 -10.60 -26.37 4.08
C VAL A 26 -11.34 -26.20 5.38
N GLY A 27 -10.65 -26.47 6.48
CA GLY A 27 -11.10 -26.28 7.84
C GLY A 27 -10.00 -25.73 8.74
N TYR A 28 -10.21 -25.81 10.04
CA TYR A 28 -9.21 -25.42 11.05
C TYR A 28 -9.45 -26.17 12.37
N ASP A 29 -8.43 -26.15 13.20
CA ASP A 29 -8.53 -26.56 14.61
C ASP A 29 -7.81 -25.54 15.51
N GLY A 30 -7.73 -25.79 16.82
CA GLY A 30 -7.08 -24.87 17.77
C GLY A 30 -5.56 -24.69 17.57
N ARG A 31 -4.96 -25.23 16.51
CA ARG A 31 -3.53 -25.16 16.24
C ARG A 31 -3.20 -24.53 14.87
N SER A 32 -3.97 -24.84 13.84
CA SER A 32 -3.65 -24.38 12.47
C SER A 32 -4.84 -24.50 11.52
N MET A 33 -4.66 -24.00 10.33
CA MET A 33 -5.50 -24.33 9.18
C MET A 33 -5.32 -25.80 8.83
N VAL A 34 -6.41 -26.45 8.41
CA VAL A 34 -6.44 -27.86 7.97
C VAL A 34 -6.90 -27.90 6.52
N ILE A 35 -6.05 -28.36 5.62
CA ILE A 35 -6.33 -28.46 4.19
C ILE A 35 -6.22 -29.92 3.78
N ASP A 36 -7.30 -30.49 3.23
CA ASP A 36 -7.42 -31.91 2.87
C ASP A 36 -7.02 -32.85 4.03
N GLY A 37 -7.45 -32.50 5.25
CA GLY A 37 -7.18 -33.26 6.47
C GLY A 37 -5.79 -33.06 7.07
N GLU A 38 -4.90 -32.30 6.45
CA GLU A 38 -3.55 -32.03 6.93
C GLU A 38 -3.42 -30.61 7.51
N ARG A 39 -2.77 -30.50 8.69
CA ARG A 39 -2.41 -29.20 9.23
C ARG A 39 -1.34 -28.55 8.38
N ARG A 40 -1.57 -27.29 8.00
CA ARG A 40 -0.63 -26.49 7.19
C ARG A 40 -0.17 -25.25 7.94
N LEU A 41 1.13 -25.02 7.92
CA LEU A 41 1.71 -23.73 8.19
C LEU A 41 1.69 -22.93 6.88
N LEU A 42 1.05 -21.78 6.88
CA LEU A 42 0.90 -20.95 5.68
C LEU A 42 1.59 -19.60 5.91
N ILE A 43 2.42 -19.21 4.95
CA ILE A 43 3.03 -17.88 4.89
C ILE A 43 2.43 -17.17 3.68
N SER A 44 1.74 -16.05 3.91
CA SER A 44 1.10 -15.26 2.85
C SER A 44 1.75 -13.89 2.68
N GLY A 45 1.61 -13.34 1.47
CA GLY A 45 1.95 -11.95 1.18
C GLY A 45 0.83 -11.25 0.42
N SER A 46 0.68 -9.95 0.64
CA SER A 46 -0.40 -9.17 0.03
C SER A 46 0.01 -8.63 -1.34
N ILE A 47 -0.84 -8.85 -2.35
CA ILE A 47 -0.79 -8.18 -3.64
C ILE A 47 -2.16 -7.57 -3.91
N HIS A 48 -2.25 -6.24 -3.89
CA HIS A 48 -3.49 -5.53 -4.15
C HIS A 48 -3.64 -5.32 -5.67
N TYR A 49 -4.48 -6.14 -6.33
CA TYR A 49 -4.60 -6.17 -7.79
C TYR A 49 -4.80 -4.80 -8.45
N PRO A 50 -5.55 -3.81 -7.90
CA PRO A 50 -5.72 -2.52 -8.58
C PRO A 50 -4.49 -1.61 -8.52
N ARG A 51 -3.48 -1.95 -7.69
CA ARG A 51 -2.23 -1.17 -7.54
C ARG A 51 -1.15 -1.55 -8.54
N SER A 52 -1.42 -2.54 -9.37
CA SER A 52 -0.55 -2.97 -10.46
C SER A 52 -1.40 -3.24 -11.71
N THR A 53 -0.75 -3.30 -12.88
CA THR A 53 -1.47 -3.64 -14.10
C THR A 53 -1.62 -5.15 -14.24
N PRO A 54 -2.64 -5.65 -14.97
CA PRO A 54 -2.83 -7.08 -15.16
C PRO A 54 -1.61 -7.79 -15.75
N GLU A 55 -0.79 -7.09 -16.53
CA GLU A 55 0.44 -7.62 -17.12
C GLU A 55 1.54 -7.84 -16.08
N MET A 56 1.49 -7.14 -14.95
CA MET A 56 2.46 -7.30 -13.85
C MET A 56 2.11 -8.47 -12.93
N TRP A 57 0.83 -8.90 -12.86
CA TRP A 57 0.40 -9.91 -11.89
C TRP A 57 1.15 -11.23 -11.98
N PRO A 58 1.37 -11.84 -13.17
CA PRO A 58 2.11 -13.11 -13.25
C PRO A 58 3.52 -13.02 -12.67
N ASP A 59 4.24 -11.92 -12.93
CA ASP A 59 5.60 -11.72 -12.43
C ASP A 59 5.62 -11.49 -10.91
N LEU A 60 4.70 -10.68 -10.38
CA LEU A 60 4.58 -10.44 -8.94
C LEU A 60 4.25 -11.72 -8.18
N ILE A 61 3.30 -12.52 -8.69
CA ILE A 61 2.89 -13.80 -8.07
C ILE A 61 4.03 -14.81 -8.15
N ARG A 62 4.75 -14.90 -9.28
CA ARG A 62 5.93 -15.76 -9.43
C ARG A 62 7.01 -15.40 -8.41
N LYS A 63 7.35 -14.11 -8.24
CA LYS A 63 8.33 -13.63 -7.26
C LYS A 63 7.90 -13.93 -5.83
N ALA A 64 6.62 -13.81 -5.51
CA ALA A 64 6.07 -14.17 -4.22
C ALA A 64 6.27 -15.66 -3.92
N LYS A 65 5.99 -16.53 -4.89
CA LYS A 65 6.22 -17.98 -4.78
C LYS A 65 7.70 -18.33 -4.65
N GLU A 66 8.57 -17.72 -5.43
CA GLU A 66 10.03 -17.91 -5.36
C GLU A 66 10.59 -17.43 -4.01
N GLY A 67 9.99 -16.41 -3.41
CA GLY A 67 10.27 -15.94 -2.05
C GLY A 67 9.79 -16.86 -0.94
N GLY A 68 9.14 -17.99 -1.26
CA GLY A 68 8.69 -19.00 -0.29
C GLY A 68 7.30 -18.74 0.30
N LEU A 69 6.48 -17.90 -0.34
CA LEU A 69 5.09 -17.71 0.09
C LEU A 69 4.20 -18.85 -0.41
N ASP A 70 3.24 -19.28 0.43
CA ASP A 70 2.24 -20.31 0.13
C ASP A 70 0.94 -19.71 -0.43
N ALA A 71 0.62 -18.48 -0.04
CA ALA A 71 -0.64 -17.83 -0.37
C ALA A 71 -0.45 -16.37 -0.76
N ILE A 72 -1.35 -15.89 -1.62
CA ILE A 72 -1.52 -14.47 -1.94
C ILE A 72 -2.78 -13.94 -1.27
N GLU A 73 -2.62 -12.87 -0.52
CA GLU A 73 -3.74 -12.15 0.11
C GLU A 73 -4.08 -10.90 -0.71
N THR A 74 -5.36 -10.57 -0.84
CA THR A 74 -5.79 -9.31 -1.43
C THR A 74 -7.11 -8.82 -0.84
N TYR A 75 -7.26 -7.50 -0.74
CA TYR A 75 -8.52 -6.84 -0.48
C TYR A 75 -9.42 -6.78 -1.73
N VAL A 76 -10.72 -6.52 -1.49
CA VAL A 76 -11.68 -6.16 -2.54
C VAL A 76 -12.01 -4.66 -2.44
N PHE A 77 -11.87 -3.94 -3.52
CA PHE A 77 -11.96 -2.49 -3.57
C PHE A 77 -13.35 -2.03 -4.03
N TRP A 78 -14.31 -1.92 -3.11
CA TRP A 78 -15.71 -1.64 -3.43
C TRP A 78 -15.88 -0.39 -4.31
N ASN A 79 -15.26 0.74 -3.93
CA ASN A 79 -15.34 1.97 -4.72
C ASN A 79 -14.73 1.87 -6.13
N GLY A 80 -13.84 0.92 -6.36
CA GLY A 80 -13.29 0.61 -7.68
C GLY A 80 -14.25 -0.26 -8.50
N HIS A 81 -14.86 -1.25 -7.85
CA HIS A 81 -15.82 -2.14 -8.49
C HIS A 81 -17.21 -1.52 -8.69
N GLU A 82 -17.62 -0.59 -7.83
CA GLU A 82 -18.90 0.12 -7.91
C GLU A 82 -18.70 1.63 -7.74
N PRO A 83 -18.06 2.31 -8.71
CA PRO A 83 -17.79 3.75 -8.64
C PRO A 83 -19.06 4.61 -8.62
N ARG A 84 -20.16 4.08 -9.11
CA ARG A 84 -21.52 4.64 -9.00
C ARG A 84 -22.48 3.51 -8.63
N ARG A 85 -23.46 3.80 -7.80
CA ARG A 85 -24.42 2.82 -7.31
C ARG A 85 -25.02 1.98 -8.45
N ARG A 86 -24.84 0.67 -8.40
CA ARG A 86 -25.27 -0.36 -9.39
C ARG A 86 -24.61 -0.25 -10.76
N GLN A 87 -23.48 0.48 -10.86
CA GLN A 87 -22.63 0.48 -12.04
C GLN A 87 -21.30 -0.18 -11.69
N TYR A 88 -21.11 -1.38 -12.22
CA TYR A 88 -20.00 -2.25 -11.80
C TYR A 88 -18.87 -2.26 -12.82
N ASN A 89 -17.64 -2.31 -12.32
CA ASN A 89 -16.41 -2.43 -13.10
C ASN A 89 -15.63 -3.69 -12.66
N PHE A 90 -15.41 -4.60 -13.61
CA PHE A 90 -14.61 -5.82 -13.43
C PHE A 90 -13.63 -6.01 -14.58
N GLU A 91 -13.14 -4.92 -15.16
CA GLU A 91 -12.24 -4.93 -16.31
C GLU A 91 -10.87 -4.35 -15.94
N GLY A 92 -9.83 -4.68 -16.75
CA GLY A 92 -8.49 -4.18 -16.55
C GLY A 92 -7.94 -4.52 -15.17
N SER A 93 -7.43 -3.53 -14.44
CA SER A 93 -6.91 -3.71 -13.08
C SER A 93 -7.97 -4.07 -12.04
N TYR A 94 -9.26 -4.06 -12.41
CA TYR A 94 -10.37 -4.52 -11.55
C TYR A 94 -10.89 -5.91 -11.92
N ASP A 95 -10.22 -6.66 -12.81
CA ASP A 95 -10.58 -8.05 -13.13
C ASP A 95 -10.10 -8.99 -12.02
N ILE A 96 -10.86 -9.05 -10.93
CA ILE A 96 -10.57 -9.88 -9.76
C ILE A 96 -10.59 -11.39 -10.08
N VAL A 97 -11.40 -11.82 -11.05
CA VAL A 97 -11.47 -13.23 -11.47
C VAL A 97 -10.17 -13.62 -12.17
N ARG A 98 -9.70 -12.81 -13.11
CA ARG A 98 -8.40 -13.00 -13.76
C ARG A 98 -7.26 -13.01 -12.73
N PHE A 99 -7.27 -12.09 -11.76
CA PHE A 99 -6.24 -12.06 -10.72
C PHE A 99 -6.17 -13.39 -9.94
N PHE A 100 -7.31 -13.91 -9.45
CA PHE A 100 -7.31 -15.20 -8.76
C PHE A 100 -6.98 -16.37 -9.68
N LYS A 101 -7.28 -16.28 -10.97
CA LYS A 101 -6.85 -17.28 -11.95
C LYS A 101 -5.33 -17.31 -12.08
N GLU A 102 -4.65 -16.19 -12.14
CA GLU A 102 -3.18 -16.09 -12.14
C GLU A 102 -2.57 -16.71 -10.87
N VAL A 103 -3.20 -16.48 -9.70
CA VAL A 103 -2.77 -17.12 -8.43
C VAL A 103 -2.94 -18.64 -8.50
N GLN A 104 -4.08 -19.12 -9.03
CA GLN A 104 -4.36 -20.54 -9.22
C GLN A 104 -3.36 -21.18 -10.19
N ASP A 105 -3.10 -20.56 -11.33
CA ASP A 105 -2.19 -21.08 -12.36
C ASP A 105 -0.73 -21.11 -11.87
N ALA A 106 -0.37 -20.24 -10.92
CA ALA A 106 0.90 -20.32 -10.20
C ALA A 106 0.93 -21.45 -9.16
N GLY A 107 -0.18 -22.12 -8.88
CA GLY A 107 -0.28 -23.20 -7.88
C GLY A 107 -0.12 -22.66 -6.45
N MET A 108 -0.63 -21.47 -6.16
CA MET A 108 -0.64 -20.85 -4.83
C MET A 108 -2.07 -20.79 -4.28
N TYR A 109 -2.19 -20.73 -2.97
CA TYR A 109 -3.46 -20.43 -2.30
C TYR A 109 -3.79 -18.94 -2.35
N ALA A 110 -5.03 -18.60 -2.03
CA ALA A 110 -5.47 -17.22 -1.94
C ALA A 110 -6.27 -16.94 -0.66
N ILE A 111 -6.14 -15.73 -0.14
CA ILE A 111 -6.94 -15.20 0.98
C ILE A 111 -7.72 -14.00 0.45
N LEU A 112 -9.05 -14.08 0.52
CA LEU A 112 -9.97 -13.08 0.00
C LEU A 112 -10.46 -12.18 1.14
N ARG A 113 -9.96 -10.94 1.21
CA ARG A 113 -10.39 -9.95 2.21
C ARG A 113 -11.43 -9.03 1.60
N ILE A 114 -12.73 -9.38 1.75
CA ILE A 114 -13.82 -8.62 1.13
C ILE A 114 -13.99 -7.24 1.80
N GLY A 115 -13.89 -7.18 3.09
CA GLY A 115 -14.23 -6.00 3.88
C GLY A 115 -15.76 -5.92 4.10
N PRO A 116 -16.52 -5.05 3.42
CA PRO A 116 -16.17 -4.09 2.35
C PRO A 116 -15.44 -2.83 2.77
N TYR A 117 -15.40 -2.52 4.08
CA TYR A 117 -14.39 -1.61 4.59
C TYR A 117 -13.07 -2.35 4.71
N ILE A 118 -12.04 -1.84 4.08
CA ILE A 118 -10.74 -2.54 3.98
C ILE A 118 -9.56 -1.76 4.58
N CYS A 119 -9.72 -0.49 4.96
CA CYS A 119 -8.61 0.42 5.22
C CYS A 119 -7.65 0.49 4.01
N GLY A 120 -6.72 -0.45 3.91
CA GLY A 120 -5.87 -0.76 2.77
C GLY A 120 -5.04 0.43 2.25
N GLU A 121 -4.86 1.51 3.04
CA GLU A 121 -4.31 2.80 2.58
C GLU A 121 -4.93 3.23 1.24
N TRP A 122 -6.25 2.99 1.11
CA TRP A 122 -7.04 3.28 -0.07
C TRP A 122 -8.12 4.33 0.20
N ASN A 123 -8.40 5.17 -0.79
CA ASN A 123 -9.35 6.27 -0.63
C ASN A 123 -10.67 5.83 0.01
N TYR A 124 -11.05 6.49 1.09
CA TYR A 124 -12.24 6.22 1.90
C TYR A 124 -12.34 4.78 2.45
N GLY A 125 -11.18 4.13 2.67
CA GLY A 125 -11.14 2.74 3.16
C GLY A 125 -11.80 1.72 2.23
N GLY A 126 -11.89 2.03 0.94
CA GLY A 126 -12.55 1.22 -0.07
C GLY A 126 -14.06 1.48 -0.24
N LEU A 127 -14.68 2.21 0.68
CA LEU A 127 -16.12 2.50 0.60
C LEU A 127 -16.42 3.49 -0.53
N PRO A 128 -17.49 3.28 -1.34
CA PRO A 128 -17.92 4.25 -2.33
C PRO A 128 -18.47 5.54 -1.72
N ALA A 129 -18.08 6.67 -2.26
CA ALA A 129 -18.54 7.97 -1.75
C ALA A 129 -20.06 8.19 -1.88
N TRP A 130 -20.71 7.58 -2.89
CA TRP A 130 -22.16 7.66 -3.09
C TRP A 130 -23.00 7.07 -1.95
N LEU A 131 -22.41 6.22 -1.08
CA LEU A 131 -23.10 5.74 0.13
C LEU A 131 -23.55 6.90 1.03
N ARG A 132 -22.82 8.02 1.04
CA ARG A 132 -23.16 9.21 1.84
C ARG A 132 -24.43 9.91 1.36
N ASP A 133 -24.85 9.67 0.12
CA ASP A 133 -26.06 10.28 -0.46
C ASP A 133 -27.32 9.53 -0.05
N ILE A 134 -27.20 8.39 0.63
CA ILE A 134 -28.34 7.57 1.08
C ILE A 134 -28.81 8.08 2.44
N SER A 135 -30.08 8.45 2.51
CA SER A 135 -30.68 8.95 3.75
C SER A 135 -30.66 7.88 4.86
N GLY A 136 -30.27 8.28 6.08
CA GLY A 136 -30.18 7.40 7.24
C GLY A 136 -28.93 6.51 7.26
N MET A 137 -27.99 6.70 6.33
CA MET A 137 -26.74 5.96 6.28
C MET A 137 -25.86 6.23 7.52
N GLN A 138 -25.55 5.18 8.25
CA GLN A 138 -24.55 5.19 9.32
C GLN A 138 -23.51 4.10 9.02
N PHE A 139 -22.30 4.52 8.77
CA PHE A 139 -21.23 3.60 8.35
C PHE A 139 -20.80 2.70 9.50
N ARG A 140 -20.63 1.41 9.20
CA ARG A 140 -20.09 0.42 10.13
C ARG A 140 -20.84 0.39 11.47
N MET A 141 -22.16 0.53 11.42
CA MET A 141 -23.08 0.49 12.54
C MET A 141 -24.32 -0.33 12.13
N HIS A 142 -25.04 -0.86 13.11
CA HIS A 142 -26.29 -1.57 12.85
C HIS A 142 -27.38 -0.61 12.35
N ASN A 143 -27.53 -0.54 11.03
CA ASN A 143 -28.60 0.20 10.37
C ASN A 143 -28.89 -0.37 8.98
N ASN A 144 -30.17 -0.43 8.66
CA ASN A 144 -30.65 -1.05 7.42
C ASN A 144 -30.00 -0.51 6.14
N PRO A 145 -29.85 0.83 5.90
CA PRO A 145 -29.25 1.31 4.66
C PRO A 145 -27.82 0.80 4.43
N PHE A 146 -26.97 0.82 5.45
CA PHE A 146 -25.58 0.36 5.32
C PHE A 146 -25.49 -1.15 5.14
N GLU A 147 -26.21 -1.90 5.96
CA GLU A 147 -26.23 -3.37 5.90
C GLU A 147 -26.74 -3.88 4.56
N GLN A 148 -27.80 -3.28 4.03
CA GLN A 148 -28.34 -3.66 2.72
C GLN A 148 -27.34 -3.44 1.57
N GLU A 149 -26.63 -2.31 1.57
CA GLU A 149 -25.64 -2.02 0.54
C GLU A 149 -24.42 -2.94 0.69
N MET A 150 -23.97 -3.16 1.91
CA MET A 150 -22.85 -4.07 2.23
C MET A 150 -23.18 -5.53 1.83
N GLU A 151 -24.34 -6.04 2.18
CA GLU A 151 -24.79 -7.39 1.78
C GLU A 151 -24.88 -7.51 0.26
N THR A 152 -25.46 -6.49 -0.41
CA THR A 152 -25.58 -6.47 -1.87
C THR A 152 -24.22 -6.58 -2.55
N PHE A 153 -23.23 -5.79 -2.11
CA PHE A 153 -21.90 -5.82 -2.69
C PHE A 153 -21.16 -7.12 -2.34
N THR A 154 -21.20 -7.55 -1.10
CA THR A 154 -20.57 -8.82 -0.67
C THR A 154 -21.11 -10.01 -1.46
N THR A 155 -22.43 -10.08 -1.63
CA THR A 155 -23.09 -11.13 -2.41
C THR A 155 -22.64 -11.08 -3.88
N LEU A 156 -22.58 -9.91 -4.49
CA LEU A 156 -22.11 -9.75 -5.87
C LEU A 156 -20.70 -10.30 -6.07
N ILE A 157 -19.77 -9.98 -5.17
CA ILE A 157 -18.38 -10.46 -5.25
C ILE A 157 -18.33 -11.98 -5.06
N VAL A 158 -19.03 -12.49 -4.05
CA VAL A 158 -19.05 -13.93 -3.77
C VAL A 158 -19.67 -14.71 -4.93
N ASP A 159 -20.80 -14.26 -5.47
CA ASP A 159 -21.45 -14.94 -6.60
C ASP A 159 -20.56 -14.95 -7.84
N LYS A 160 -19.91 -13.83 -8.16
CA LYS A 160 -18.95 -13.74 -9.27
C LYS A 160 -17.78 -14.73 -9.11
N LEU A 161 -17.23 -14.84 -7.91
CA LEU A 161 -16.13 -15.77 -7.63
C LEU A 161 -16.59 -17.23 -7.57
N LYS A 162 -17.82 -17.51 -7.10
CA LYS A 162 -18.44 -18.84 -7.17
C LYS A 162 -18.72 -19.28 -8.61
N GLU A 163 -19.26 -18.38 -9.44
CA GLU A 163 -19.50 -18.64 -10.86
C GLU A 163 -18.19 -19.00 -11.58
N ALA A 164 -17.10 -18.27 -11.25
CA ALA A 164 -15.76 -18.53 -11.77
C ALA A 164 -15.06 -19.74 -11.11
N LYS A 165 -15.66 -20.39 -10.11
CA LYS A 165 -15.13 -21.53 -9.34
C LYS A 165 -13.81 -21.21 -8.63
N MET A 166 -13.72 -20.04 -8.01
CA MET A 166 -12.48 -19.57 -7.37
C MET A 166 -12.34 -20.05 -5.91
N PHE A 167 -13.37 -20.58 -5.27
CA PHE A 167 -13.26 -21.13 -3.91
C PHE A 167 -12.69 -22.55 -3.89
N ALA A 168 -11.95 -22.90 -2.84
CA ALA A 168 -11.23 -24.18 -2.70
C ALA A 168 -12.14 -25.40 -2.89
N GLY A 169 -13.33 -25.42 -2.29
CA GLY A 169 -14.33 -26.49 -2.48
C GLY A 169 -14.80 -26.67 -3.93
N GLN A 170 -14.53 -25.73 -4.81
CA GLN A 170 -14.80 -25.78 -6.25
C GLN A 170 -13.54 -26.05 -7.09
N GLY A 171 -12.39 -26.26 -6.45
CA GLY A 171 -11.09 -26.43 -7.08
C GLY A 171 -10.33 -25.11 -7.33
N GLY A 172 -10.80 -23.98 -6.80
CA GLY A 172 -10.15 -22.67 -6.88
C GLY A 172 -9.08 -22.45 -5.80
N PRO A 173 -8.37 -21.33 -5.83
CA PRO A 173 -7.26 -21.04 -4.92
C PRO A 173 -7.69 -20.48 -3.55
N ILE A 174 -8.93 -19.95 -3.41
CA ILE A 174 -9.37 -19.23 -2.21
C ILE A 174 -9.62 -20.21 -1.07
N ILE A 175 -8.82 -20.10 0.01
CA ILE A 175 -8.88 -20.98 1.19
C ILE A 175 -9.40 -20.27 2.45
N LEU A 176 -9.41 -18.96 2.49
CA LEU A 176 -9.88 -18.11 3.59
C LEU A 176 -10.61 -16.90 3.03
N SER A 177 -11.64 -16.43 3.75
CA SER A 177 -12.33 -15.18 3.44
C SER A 177 -12.41 -14.30 4.68
N GLN A 178 -12.31 -12.98 4.51
CA GLN A 178 -12.47 -12.01 5.59
C GLN A 178 -13.67 -11.12 5.34
N ILE A 179 -14.42 -10.88 6.41
CA ILE A 179 -15.48 -9.87 6.48
C ILE A 179 -15.06 -8.80 7.47
N GLU A 180 -15.36 -7.52 7.17
CA GLU A 180 -14.94 -6.35 7.93
C GLU A 180 -13.41 -6.19 8.02
N ASN A 181 -12.94 -5.11 8.63
CA ASN A 181 -11.53 -4.87 8.92
C ASN A 181 -11.36 -4.06 10.20
N GLU A 182 -10.65 -4.62 11.18
CA GLU A 182 -10.28 -3.96 12.44
C GLU A 182 -11.45 -3.30 13.19
N TYR A 183 -12.61 -3.94 13.18
CA TYR A 183 -13.81 -3.38 13.82
C TYR A 183 -13.70 -3.32 15.34
N GLY A 184 -12.87 -4.14 15.96
CA GLY A 184 -12.56 -4.05 17.39
C GLY A 184 -12.09 -2.65 17.81
N ASN A 185 -11.34 -1.96 16.96
CA ASN A 185 -10.92 -0.56 17.18
C ASN A 185 -12.10 0.42 17.22
N VAL A 186 -13.19 0.13 16.50
CA VAL A 186 -14.44 0.92 16.54
C VAL A 186 -15.21 0.62 17.81
N MET A 187 -15.33 -0.66 18.18
CA MET A 187 -16.01 -1.08 19.42
C MET A 187 -15.36 -0.46 20.65
N ASP A 188 -14.02 -0.42 20.72
CA ASP A 188 -13.29 0.26 21.81
C ASP A 188 -13.65 1.74 21.91
N LYS A 189 -13.79 2.45 20.78
CA LYS A 189 -14.16 3.86 20.75
C LYS A 189 -15.62 4.13 21.14
N LEU A 190 -16.49 3.18 20.84
CA LEU A 190 -17.90 3.22 21.18
C LEU A 190 -18.19 2.63 22.57
N ASN A 191 -17.15 2.26 23.35
CA ASN A 191 -17.28 1.60 24.66
C ASN A 191 -18.15 0.34 24.61
N ASN A 192 -18.02 -0.46 23.53
CA ASN A 192 -18.81 -1.65 23.26
C ASN A 192 -20.33 -1.39 23.25
N ASP A 193 -20.74 -0.32 22.58
CA ASP A 193 -22.15 0.03 22.38
C ASP A 193 -22.93 -1.16 21.76
N GLU A 194 -24.20 -1.32 22.16
CA GLU A 194 -25.07 -2.43 21.71
C GLU A 194 -25.20 -2.48 20.19
N SER A 195 -25.34 -1.32 19.53
CA SER A 195 -25.43 -1.23 18.07
C SER A 195 -24.14 -1.68 17.36
N ALA A 196 -22.97 -1.49 17.98
CA ALA A 196 -21.70 -2.01 17.46
C ALA A 196 -21.62 -3.53 17.60
N SER A 197 -22.14 -4.08 18.72
CA SER A 197 -22.26 -5.53 18.92
C SER A 197 -23.22 -6.15 17.90
N GLU A 198 -24.40 -5.59 17.73
CA GLU A 198 -25.38 -6.05 16.74
C GLU A 198 -24.81 -6.04 15.32
N TYR A 199 -24.09 -4.99 14.95
CA TYR A 199 -23.45 -4.89 13.63
C TYR A 199 -22.44 -6.00 13.38
N ILE A 200 -21.52 -6.27 14.33
CA ILE A 200 -20.47 -7.28 14.10
C ILE A 200 -21.04 -8.70 14.05
N HIS A 201 -22.08 -8.98 14.84
CA HIS A 201 -22.80 -10.25 14.76
C HIS A 201 -23.58 -10.39 13.45
N TRP A 202 -24.19 -9.29 12.97
CA TRP A 202 -24.82 -9.26 11.66
C TRP A 202 -23.80 -9.52 10.54
N CYS A 203 -22.62 -8.87 10.57
CA CYS A 203 -21.54 -9.10 9.61
C CYS A 203 -21.15 -10.58 9.51
N ALA A 204 -20.95 -11.24 10.67
CA ALA A 204 -20.62 -12.65 10.72
C ALA A 204 -21.75 -13.53 10.17
N ALA A 205 -23.00 -13.25 10.52
CA ALA A 205 -24.16 -13.98 10.04
C ALA A 205 -24.33 -13.81 8.52
N MET A 206 -24.20 -12.60 8.00
CA MET A 206 -24.28 -12.29 6.57
C MET A 206 -23.15 -12.99 5.79
N ALA A 207 -21.92 -12.98 6.31
CA ALA A 207 -20.78 -13.66 5.69
C ALA A 207 -21.02 -15.20 5.65
N ASN A 208 -21.43 -15.81 6.74
CA ASN A 208 -21.72 -17.24 6.79
C ASN A 208 -22.89 -17.64 5.86
N LYS A 209 -23.92 -16.79 5.71
CA LYS A 209 -25.03 -16.98 4.76
C LYS A 209 -24.56 -17.09 3.32
N GLN A 210 -23.40 -16.50 2.98
CA GLN A 210 -22.81 -16.61 1.64
C GLN A 210 -22.39 -18.04 1.29
N ASN A 211 -22.20 -18.94 2.26
CA ASN A 211 -21.89 -20.35 2.04
C ASN A 211 -20.77 -20.59 1.02
N VAL A 212 -19.60 -20.03 1.29
CA VAL A 212 -18.41 -20.07 0.38
C VAL A 212 -17.60 -21.36 0.52
N GLY A 213 -17.87 -22.20 1.52
CA GLY A 213 -17.16 -23.46 1.76
C GLY A 213 -15.75 -23.32 2.32
N VAL A 214 -15.35 -22.12 2.75
CA VAL A 214 -14.08 -21.83 3.43
C VAL A 214 -14.33 -21.02 4.69
N PRO A 215 -13.43 -21.07 5.71
CA PRO A 215 -13.60 -20.31 6.95
C PRO A 215 -13.60 -18.80 6.71
N TRP A 216 -14.33 -18.09 7.59
CA TRP A 216 -14.31 -16.64 7.67
C TRP A 216 -13.43 -16.16 8.82
N ILE A 217 -12.67 -15.09 8.58
CA ILE A 217 -11.87 -14.40 9.59
C ILE A 217 -12.35 -12.96 9.81
N MET A 218 -12.08 -12.43 11.00
CA MET A 218 -12.20 -11.01 11.38
C MET A 218 -10.92 -10.58 12.08
N CYS A 219 -10.18 -9.64 11.50
CA CYS A 219 -8.94 -9.15 12.09
C CYS A 219 -9.20 -8.08 13.16
N GLN A 220 -8.35 -8.03 14.21
CA GLN A 220 -8.44 -7.11 15.34
C GLN A 220 -9.84 -7.06 15.97
N GLN A 221 -10.48 -8.23 16.09
CA GLN A 221 -11.80 -8.40 16.71
C GLN A 221 -11.64 -9.20 18.00
N ASP A 222 -11.20 -8.54 19.08
CA ASP A 222 -10.95 -9.17 20.39
C ASP A 222 -12.11 -9.03 21.35
N GLN A 223 -13.00 -8.05 21.13
CA GLN A 223 -14.24 -7.87 21.86
C GLN A 223 -15.38 -8.52 21.09
N ASP A 224 -16.29 -9.16 21.82
CA ASP A 224 -17.54 -9.72 21.30
C ASP A 224 -17.36 -10.49 19.98
N VAL A 225 -16.44 -11.47 19.99
CA VAL A 225 -16.12 -12.27 18.81
C VAL A 225 -17.27 -13.19 18.43
N PRO A 226 -17.89 -13.05 17.23
CA PRO A 226 -18.94 -13.96 16.80
C PRO A 226 -18.45 -15.40 16.71
N PRO A 227 -19.30 -16.39 17.04
CA PRO A 227 -18.87 -17.79 17.21
C PRO A 227 -18.37 -18.45 15.91
N ASN A 228 -18.84 -17.98 14.75
CA ASN A 228 -18.62 -18.64 13.45
C ASN A 228 -17.49 -17.98 12.63
N VAL A 229 -16.63 -17.20 13.27
CA VAL A 229 -15.46 -16.57 12.64
C VAL A 229 -14.21 -16.82 13.46
N ILE A 230 -13.04 -16.76 12.81
CA ILE A 230 -11.74 -16.80 13.44
C ILE A 230 -11.29 -15.35 13.63
N ASN A 231 -11.12 -14.89 14.88
CA ASN A 231 -10.47 -13.59 15.09
C ASN A 231 -8.95 -13.71 14.97
N THR A 232 -8.33 -12.67 14.42
CA THR A 232 -6.91 -12.68 14.05
C THR A 232 -6.24 -11.38 14.48
N CYS A 233 -4.89 -11.37 14.52
CA CYS A 233 -4.11 -10.22 14.93
C CYS A 233 -3.55 -9.45 13.74
N ASN A 234 -3.52 -8.12 13.85
CA ASN A 234 -2.78 -7.20 12.98
C ASN A 234 -1.75 -6.43 13.81
N GLY A 235 -0.54 -6.21 13.30
CA GLY A 235 0.47 -5.43 14.02
C GLY A 235 1.91 -5.71 13.61
N PHE A 236 2.84 -4.96 14.21
CA PHE A 236 4.27 -5.21 14.10
C PHE A 236 4.70 -6.48 14.85
N TYR A 237 4.00 -6.79 15.93
CA TYR A 237 4.28 -7.91 16.82
C TYR A 237 2.98 -8.53 17.31
N CYS A 238 2.68 -9.74 16.89
CA CYS A 238 1.53 -10.53 17.35
C CYS A 238 1.97 -11.75 18.16
N HIS A 239 3.22 -11.79 18.62
CA HIS A 239 3.75 -12.94 19.34
C HIS A 239 3.08 -13.16 20.71
N ASP A 240 2.66 -12.08 21.37
CA ASP A 240 1.99 -12.06 22.67
C ASP A 240 0.46 -12.00 22.58
N TRP A 241 -0.09 -11.92 21.38
CA TRP A 241 -1.53 -11.98 21.14
C TRP A 241 -2.04 -13.41 21.03
N PHE A 242 -3.20 -13.72 21.61
CA PHE A 242 -3.88 -15.01 21.52
C PHE A 242 -5.37 -14.84 21.39
N PRO A 243 -6.05 -15.66 20.55
CA PRO A 243 -7.48 -15.71 20.53
C PRO A 243 -8.00 -16.21 21.89
N LYS A 244 -9.09 -15.62 22.39
CA LYS A 244 -9.75 -16.05 23.63
C LYS A 244 -10.37 -17.44 23.52
N ARG A 245 -10.76 -17.83 22.32
CA ARG A 245 -11.27 -19.17 22.00
C ARG A 245 -10.12 -20.14 21.77
N THR A 246 -10.26 -21.35 22.28
CA THR A 246 -9.20 -22.39 22.19
C THR A 246 -9.38 -23.33 21.00
N ASP A 247 -10.54 -23.26 20.33
CA ASP A 247 -10.90 -24.08 19.16
C ASP A 247 -10.45 -23.45 17.83
N ILE A 248 -9.95 -22.22 17.83
CA ILE A 248 -9.47 -21.50 16.65
C ILE A 248 -7.95 -21.32 16.68
N PRO A 249 -7.28 -21.32 15.51
CA PRO A 249 -5.84 -21.13 15.43
C PRO A 249 -5.44 -19.67 15.67
N LYS A 250 -4.22 -19.48 16.13
CA LYS A 250 -3.56 -18.18 16.19
C LYS A 250 -3.11 -17.78 14.79
N ILE A 251 -3.71 -16.73 14.23
CA ILE A 251 -3.39 -16.21 12.88
C ILE A 251 -2.93 -14.76 12.99
N TRP A 252 -1.88 -14.42 12.26
CA TRP A 252 -1.40 -13.07 12.06
C TRP A 252 -1.84 -12.63 10.66
N THR A 253 -2.92 -11.87 10.54
CA THR A 253 -3.48 -11.47 9.24
C THR A 253 -2.66 -10.38 8.59
N GLU A 254 -2.18 -9.40 9.38
CA GLU A 254 -1.29 -8.36 8.88
C GLU A 254 -0.01 -8.33 9.72
N ASN A 255 1.08 -8.87 9.17
CA ASN A 255 2.42 -8.64 9.67
C ASN A 255 2.96 -7.36 9.01
N TRP A 256 2.98 -6.27 9.77
CA TRP A 256 3.43 -4.99 9.25
C TRP A 256 4.95 -4.97 9.08
N THR A 257 5.41 -5.19 7.86
CA THR A 257 6.84 -5.17 7.49
C THR A 257 7.43 -3.77 7.41
N GLY A 258 6.59 -2.76 7.46
CA GLY A 258 6.91 -1.32 7.43
C GLY A 258 5.69 -0.52 7.84
N TRP A 259 5.65 0.74 7.46
CA TRP A 259 4.50 1.63 7.64
C TRP A 259 4.23 2.39 6.35
N PHE A 260 2.98 2.78 6.14
CA PHE A 260 2.64 3.59 4.97
C PHE A 260 3.32 4.95 5.03
N LYS A 261 3.73 5.45 3.86
CA LYS A 261 4.37 6.75 3.73
C LYS A 261 3.31 7.86 3.75
N ALA A 262 3.44 8.79 4.68
CA ALA A 262 2.64 10.00 4.72
C ALA A 262 3.40 11.18 4.12
N TRP A 263 2.67 12.14 3.53
CA TRP A 263 3.25 13.41 3.12
C TRP A 263 3.85 14.14 4.33
N ASP A 264 5.02 14.74 4.20
CA ASP A 264 5.84 15.42 5.22
C ASP A 264 6.53 14.50 6.26
N LYS A 265 6.32 13.19 6.21
CA LYS A 265 6.97 12.25 7.12
C LYS A 265 8.21 11.63 6.51
N PRO A 266 9.27 11.40 7.31
CA PRO A 266 10.40 10.59 6.90
C PRO A 266 9.98 9.15 6.61
N ASP A 267 10.82 8.42 5.87
CA ASP A 267 10.58 7.02 5.60
C ASP A 267 10.72 6.20 6.87
N PHE A 268 9.69 5.44 7.18
CA PHE A 268 9.74 4.41 8.20
C PHE A 268 10.53 3.20 7.68
N HIS A 269 11.48 2.73 8.46
CA HIS A 269 12.28 1.55 8.12
C HIS A 269 12.22 0.52 9.25
N ARG A 270 11.94 -0.73 8.88
CA ARG A 270 12.02 -1.90 9.74
C ARG A 270 13.00 -2.89 9.13
N SER A 271 13.99 -3.33 9.91
CA SER A 271 15.02 -4.24 9.39
C SER A 271 14.46 -5.64 9.13
N ALA A 272 15.11 -6.38 8.23
CA ALA A 272 14.75 -7.75 7.94
C ALA A 272 14.91 -8.66 9.19
N GLU A 273 15.91 -8.38 10.03
CA GLU A 273 16.18 -9.10 11.28
C GLU A 273 15.05 -8.92 12.28
N ASP A 274 14.54 -7.70 12.44
CA ASP A 274 13.40 -7.42 13.31
C ASP A 274 12.12 -8.12 12.83
N ILE A 275 11.90 -8.16 11.51
CA ILE A 275 10.79 -8.90 10.90
C ILE A 275 10.96 -10.39 11.15
N ALA A 276 12.14 -10.95 10.87
CA ALA A 276 12.44 -12.36 11.08
C ALA A 276 12.29 -12.76 12.55
N PHE A 277 12.80 -11.95 13.47
CA PHE A 277 12.65 -12.17 14.91
C PHE A 277 11.19 -12.15 15.34
N SER A 278 10.40 -11.18 14.88
CA SER A 278 8.98 -11.09 15.24
C SER A 278 8.17 -12.29 14.74
N VAL A 279 8.50 -12.81 13.54
CA VAL A 279 7.90 -14.05 13.00
C VAL A 279 8.30 -15.26 13.82
N ALA A 280 9.61 -15.42 14.16
CA ALA A 280 10.08 -16.51 15.01
C ALA A 280 9.41 -16.49 16.39
N MET A 281 9.29 -15.31 17.01
CA MET A 281 8.62 -15.14 18.30
C MET A 281 7.12 -15.43 18.22
N PHE A 282 6.45 -15.10 17.13
CA PHE A 282 5.04 -15.43 16.91
C PHE A 282 4.80 -16.94 17.00
N PHE A 283 5.69 -17.75 16.46
CA PHE A 283 5.60 -19.21 16.55
C PHE A 283 6.04 -19.77 17.90
N GLN A 284 6.82 -19.04 18.70
CA GLN A 284 7.40 -19.53 19.97
C GLN A 284 6.54 -19.22 21.20
N THR A 285 5.82 -18.09 21.27
CA THR A 285 5.28 -17.55 22.53
C THR A 285 3.78 -17.66 22.73
N ARG A 286 3.38 -17.76 24.01
CA ARG A 286 2.00 -17.70 24.51
C ARG A 286 1.83 -16.56 25.52
N GLY A 287 1.27 -15.41 25.10
CA GLY A 287 0.63 -14.35 25.93
C GLY A 287 1.49 -13.16 26.35
N SER A 288 1.10 -11.99 26.70
CA SER A 288 -0.05 -11.11 26.67
C SER A 288 0.33 -9.65 27.10
N LEU A 289 -0.48 -8.65 26.68
CA LEU A 289 -0.79 -7.30 27.23
C LEU A 289 0.15 -6.12 26.90
N GLN A 290 -0.31 -4.95 26.67
CA GLN A 290 -1.45 -4.05 26.49
C GLN A 290 -1.01 -2.56 26.51
N ASN A 291 -1.69 -1.69 25.75
CA ASN A 291 -2.29 -0.36 26.03
C ASN A 291 -1.64 0.99 25.65
N TYR A 292 -2.45 1.76 24.93
CA TYR A 292 -3.12 3.11 25.08
C TYR A 292 -2.32 4.42 24.82
N TYR A 293 -2.81 5.41 24.16
CA TYR A 293 -3.79 6.54 24.14
C TYR A 293 -3.29 7.74 23.28
N MET A 294 -4.06 8.52 22.78
CA MET A 294 -4.92 9.61 22.29
C MET A 294 -4.40 11.07 22.38
N LYS A 295 -4.75 12.06 21.49
CA LYS A 295 -5.77 13.14 21.42
C LYS A 295 -5.38 14.36 20.53
N LEU A 296 -6.21 15.03 19.97
CA LEU A 296 -7.18 15.88 19.27
C LEU A 296 -7.00 17.44 19.38
N HIS A 297 -7.31 18.30 18.35
CA HIS A 297 -8.38 19.31 18.18
C HIS A 297 -8.17 20.29 16.99
N VAL A 298 -9.16 20.99 16.51
CA VAL A 298 -9.89 21.17 15.24
C VAL A 298 -10.08 22.63 14.81
N ASN A 299 -10.19 22.97 13.47
CA ASN A 299 -11.19 23.89 12.89
C ASN A 299 -11.41 23.82 11.37
N THR A 300 -10.52 23.27 10.53
CA THR A 300 -10.76 23.04 9.10
C THR A 300 -10.33 21.62 8.77
N THR A 301 -11.10 20.93 7.95
CA THR A 301 -10.96 19.49 7.74
C THR A 301 -10.59 19.12 6.29
N GLY A 302 -10.03 20.06 5.54
CA GLY A 302 -9.40 19.83 4.24
C GLY A 302 -7.89 19.90 4.34
N HIS A 303 -7.16 19.24 3.43
CA HIS A 303 -5.70 19.20 3.49
C HIS A 303 -5.09 20.49 2.98
N GLU A 304 -5.72 21.14 2.00
CA GLU A 304 -5.23 22.36 1.38
C GLU A 304 -6.38 23.24 0.90
N LEU A 305 -6.19 24.55 1.01
CA LEU A 305 -7.17 25.55 0.63
C LEU A 305 -6.54 26.64 -0.24
N TYR A 306 -7.17 26.93 -1.35
CA TYR A 306 -6.89 28.08 -2.21
C TYR A 306 -8.03 29.05 -2.15
N ALA A 307 -7.74 30.33 -1.92
CA ALA A 307 -8.73 31.40 -1.90
C ALA A 307 -8.54 32.35 -3.08
N PHE A 308 -9.62 32.62 -3.78
CA PHE A 308 -9.68 33.57 -4.88
C PHE A 308 -10.66 34.68 -4.57
N VAL A 309 -10.27 35.92 -4.83
CA VAL A 309 -11.15 37.08 -4.77
C VAL A 309 -11.17 37.74 -6.15
N ASN A 310 -12.36 37.91 -6.68
CA ASN A 310 -12.58 38.46 -8.02
C ASN A 310 -11.75 37.74 -9.12
N GLY A 311 -11.65 36.41 -9.03
CA GLY A 311 -10.91 35.55 -9.96
C GLY A 311 -9.39 35.56 -9.79
N LYS A 312 -8.83 36.31 -8.84
CA LYS A 312 -7.40 36.36 -8.56
C LYS A 312 -7.08 35.51 -7.32
N LEU A 313 -6.07 34.66 -7.42
CA LEU A 313 -5.52 33.89 -6.28
C LEU A 313 -4.95 34.89 -5.25
N VAL A 314 -5.47 34.88 -4.02
CA VAL A 314 -5.07 35.77 -2.92
C VAL A 314 -4.38 35.03 -1.77
N GLY A 315 -4.54 33.72 -1.67
CA GLY A 315 -3.88 32.90 -0.66
C GLY A 315 -3.99 31.41 -0.92
N ARG A 316 -3.00 30.70 -0.43
CA ARG A 316 -2.93 29.24 -0.38
C ARG A 316 -2.37 28.83 0.97
N HIS A 317 -2.98 27.85 1.60
CA HIS A 317 -2.47 27.26 2.83
C HIS A 317 -2.82 25.76 2.89
N TYR A 318 -1.99 25.00 3.58
CA TYR A 318 -2.20 23.56 3.81
C TYR A 318 -1.87 23.23 5.27
N ALA A 319 -2.42 22.13 5.76
CA ALA A 319 -2.17 21.66 7.12
C ALA A 319 -0.76 21.09 7.21
N PRO A 320 0.06 21.53 8.16
CA PRO A 320 1.41 21.03 8.35
C PRO A 320 1.42 19.67 9.07
N ASN A 321 2.54 18.96 9.00
CA ASN A 321 2.85 17.76 9.79
C ASN A 321 1.82 16.62 9.65
N GLY A 322 1.37 16.35 8.40
CA GLY A 322 0.37 15.31 8.12
C GLY A 322 -1.01 15.60 8.70
N GLY A 323 -1.20 16.81 9.23
CA GLY A 323 -2.51 17.30 9.68
C GLY A 323 -3.46 17.49 8.50
N PHE A 324 -4.74 17.60 8.80
CA PHE A 324 -5.78 17.92 7.82
C PHE A 324 -6.64 19.10 8.29
N VAL A 325 -6.25 19.72 9.38
CA VAL A 325 -6.95 20.83 10.02
C VAL A 325 -6.04 22.02 10.12
N PHE A 326 -6.49 23.15 9.62
CA PHE A 326 -5.75 24.41 9.72
C PHE A 326 -6.71 25.59 9.61
N GLN A 327 -6.21 26.76 10.03
CA GLN A 327 -6.86 28.05 9.82
C GLN A 327 -6.05 28.84 8.79
N MET A 328 -6.69 29.33 7.74
CA MET A 328 -6.04 30.20 6.76
C MET A 328 -6.48 31.65 6.98
N GLU A 329 -5.51 32.56 7.13
CA GLU A 329 -5.71 34.00 7.10
C GLU A 329 -4.92 34.61 5.93
N THR A 330 -5.57 35.40 5.10
CA THR A 330 -4.93 36.04 3.95
C THR A 330 -5.49 37.44 3.71
N PRO A 331 -4.62 38.46 3.43
CA PRO A 331 -5.08 39.79 3.10
C PRO A 331 -5.85 39.80 1.78
N VAL A 332 -6.97 40.52 1.73
CA VAL A 332 -7.82 40.64 0.55
C VAL A 332 -8.10 42.08 0.20
N LYS A 333 -8.13 42.41 -1.10
CA LYS A 333 -8.60 43.71 -1.61
C LYS A 333 -10.00 43.54 -2.18
N LEU A 334 -10.93 44.29 -1.61
CA LEU A 334 -12.32 44.34 -2.06
C LEU A 334 -12.55 45.64 -2.83
N HIS A 335 -13.46 45.59 -3.81
CA HIS A 335 -13.94 46.77 -4.53
C HIS A 335 -15.26 47.23 -3.90
N SER A 336 -15.58 48.50 -4.10
CA SER A 336 -16.93 48.99 -3.80
C SER A 336 -17.98 48.26 -4.63
N GLY A 337 -19.03 47.75 -4.01
CA GLY A 337 -20.09 46.97 -4.68
C GLY A 337 -19.87 45.47 -4.57
N LYS A 338 -20.24 44.72 -5.62
CA LYS A 338 -20.25 43.25 -5.62
C LYS A 338 -18.86 42.67 -5.78
N ASN A 339 -18.48 41.78 -4.86
CA ASN A 339 -17.25 41.00 -4.91
C ASN A 339 -17.56 39.50 -4.97
N TYR A 340 -16.70 38.72 -5.64
CA TYR A 340 -16.81 37.27 -5.75
C TYR A 340 -15.68 36.61 -4.97
N ILE A 341 -16.04 35.75 -4.04
CA ILE A 341 -15.09 34.92 -3.28
C ILE A 341 -15.29 33.48 -3.74
N SER A 342 -14.21 32.84 -4.16
CA SER A 342 -14.19 31.42 -4.52
C SER A 342 -13.15 30.72 -3.66
N LEU A 343 -13.54 29.63 -3.02
CA LEU A 343 -12.69 28.80 -2.19
C LEU A 343 -12.55 27.42 -2.82
N LEU A 344 -11.32 26.98 -3.10
CA LEU A 344 -11.04 25.66 -3.60
C LEU A 344 -10.44 24.81 -2.49
N SER A 345 -11.17 23.81 -2.02
CA SER A 345 -10.65 22.78 -1.13
C SER A 345 -10.00 21.69 -1.99
N ALA A 346 -8.67 21.57 -1.89
CA ALA A 346 -7.87 20.59 -2.61
C ALA A 346 -7.47 19.45 -1.68
N THR A 347 -8.41 18.55 -1.41
CA THR A 347 -8.14 17.37 -0.58
C THR A 347 -7.23 16.41 -1.32
N ILE A 348 -6.34 15.71 -0.60
CA ILE A 348 -5.45 14.68 -1.16
C ILE A 348 -6.22 13.38 -1.40
N GLY A 349 -7.29 13.17 -0.67
CA GLY A 349 -8.20 12.05 -0.70
C GLY A 349 -9.11 12.08 0.53
N LEU A 350 -10.04 11.17 0.62
CA LEU A 350 -10.85 10.98 1.80
C LEU A 350 -10.07 10.13 2.82
N LYS A 351 -10.33 10.35 4.11
CA LYS A 351 -9.74 9.55 5.18
C LYS A 351 -10.07 8.08 4.99
N ASN A 352 -9.16 7.22 5.37
CA ASN A 352 -9.27 5.78 5.17
C ASN A 352 -8.90 4.97 6.42
N TYR A 353 -8.48 5.63 7.49
CA TYR A 353 -7.85 5.04 8.66
C TYR A 353 -8.36 5.63 9.98
N GLY A 354 -8.37 4.80 11.01
CA GLY A 354 -8.81 5.14 12.36
C GLY A 354 -10.29 4.87 12.62
N ALA A 355 -10.64 4.63 13.87
CA ALA A 355 -12.03 4.42 14.28
C ALA A 355 -12.87 5.66 13.99
N LEU A 356 -14.06 5.47 13.40
CA LEU A 356 -15.02 6.52 13.04
C LEU A 356 -14.50 7.55 12.03
N PHE A 357 -13.49 7.19 11.20
CA PHE A 357 -12.92 8.09 10.18
C PHE A 357 -13.99 8.59 9.20
N GLU A 358 -15.00 7.77 8.90
CA GLU A 358 -16.11 8.04 7.99
C GLU A 358 -17.07 9.12 8.49
N MET A 359 -17.12 9.35 9.81
CA MET A 359 -17.92 10.41 10.42
C MET A 359 -17.20 11.76 10.45
N MET A 360 -15.91 11.79 10.10
CA MET A 360 -15.14 13.03 10.12
C MET A 360 -15.37 13.82 8.84
N PRO A 361 -15.81 15.08 8.95
CA PRO A 361 -16.04 15.92 7.78
C PRO A 361 -14.70 16.18 7.04
N ALA A 362 -14.77 16.41 5.72
CA ALA A 362 -13.63 16.79 4.89
C ALA A 362 -13.98 18.02 4.05
N GLY A 363 -13.00 18.90 3.83
CA GLY A 363 -13.17 20.11 3.06
C GLY A 363 -13.46 21.35 3.92
N ILE A 364 -14.15 22.34 3.36
CA ILE A 364 -14.47 23.60 4.03
C ILE A 364 -15.71 23.40 4.89
N VAL A 365 -15.52 22.87 6.09
CA VAL A 365 -16.62 22.54 7.03
C VAL A 365 -16.26 22.92 8.46
N GLY A 366 -17.27 23.34 9.23
CA GLY A 366 -17.18 23.51 10.68
C GLY A 366 -16.40 24.71 11.18
N GLY A 367 -15.85 25.55 10.30
CA GLY A 367 -15.19 26.80 10.67
C GLY A 367 -15.90 28.02 10.08
N PRO A 368 -15.82 29.21 10.69
CA PRO A 368 -16.40 30.42 10.10
C PRO A 368 -15.61 30.83 8.86
N VAL A 369 -16.35 31.29 7.83
CA VAL A 369 -15.80 32.08 6.73
C VAL A 369 -16.11 33.55 6.99
N LYS A 370 -15.09 34.34 7.33
CA LYS A 370 -15.27 35.72 7.78
C LYS A 370 -14.37 36.71 7.06
N LEU A 371 -14.84 37.91 6.88
CA LEU A 371 -14.01 39.07 6.58
C LEU A 371 -13.75 39.82 7.92
N VAL A 372 -12.50 39.89 8.30
CA VAL A 372 -12.05 40.50 9.57
C VAL A 372 -11.32 41.78 9.25
N ASP A 373 -11.64 42.83 9.97
CA ASP A 373 -10.93 44.11 9.92
C ASP A 373 -9.54 43.96 10.52
N THR A 374 -8.50 44.28 9.73
CA THR A 374 -7.11 44.07 10.13
C THR A 374 -6.59 45.10 11.17
N VAL A 375 -7.28 46.21 11.38
CA VAL A 375 -6.93 47.24 12.36
C VAL A 375 -7.56 46.93 13.71
N THR A 376 -8.84 46.62 13.70
CA THR A 376 -9.62 46.37 14.94
C THR A 376 -9.64 44.89 15.33
N ASN A 377 -9.23 44.01 14.45
CA ASN A 377 -9.34 42.54 14.58
C ASN A 377 -10.76 42.06 14.87
N THR A 378 -11.77 42.83 14.42
CA THR A 378 -13.18 42.48 14.59
C THR A 378 -13.78 41.93 13.31
N THR A 379 -14.77 41.05 13.42
CA THR A 379 -15.50 40.50 12.26
C THR A 379 -16.34 41.61 11.64
N ALA A 380 -15.97 42.02 10.42
CA ALA A 380 -16.74 43.00 9.63
C ALA A 380 -17.93 42.33 8.90
N TYR A 381 -17.73 41.16 8.35
CA TYR A 381 -18.80 40.36 7.73
C TYR A 381 -18.60 38.89 8.03
N ASP A 382 -19.63 38.20 8.51
CA ASP A 382 -19.69 36.76 8.64
C ASP A 382 -20.40 36.15 7.40
N LEU A 383 -19.65 35.40 6.61
CA LEU A 383 -20.12 34.81 5.37
C LEU A 383 -20.50 33.33 5.55
N SER A 384 -20.38 32.78 6.76
CA SER A 384 -20.60 31.36 7.03
C SER A 384 -22.00 30.88 6.62
N ASN A 385 -23.00 31.73 6.81
CA ASN A 385 -24.40 31.46 6.46
C ASN A 385 -24.86 32.09 5.14
N SER A 386 -23.92 32.59 4.31
CA SER A 386 -24.24 33.10 2.99
C SER A 386 -24.65 31.98 2.04
N SER A 387 -25.35 32.32 0.96
CA SER A 387 -25.68 31.35 -0.10
C SER A 387 -24.41 30.97 -0.86
N TRP A 388 -23.89 29.79 -0.62
CA TRP A 388 -22.75 29.21 -1.33
C TRP A 388 -23.23 28.26 -2.43
N SER A 389 -22.59 28.33 -3.60
CA SER A 389 -22.70 27.32 -4.64
C SER A 389 -21.39 26.56 -4.74
N TYR A 390 -21.43 25.26 -5.08
CA TYR A 390 -20.24 24.45 -5.20
C TYR A 390 -20.22 23.66 -6.52
N LYS A 391 -19.01 23.27 -6.93
CA LYS A 391 -18.76 22.39 -8.06
C LYS A 391 -17.60 21.46 -7.72
N ALA A 392 -17.81 20.16 -7.88
CA ALA A 392 -16.77 19.16 -7.70
C ALA A 392 -15.99 18.91 -8.99
N GLY A 393 -14.73 18.46 -8.86
CA GLY A 393 -13.85 18.02 -9.93
C GLY A 393 -13.17 19.14 -10.71
N LEU A 394 -12.26 18.72 -11.59
CA LEU A 394 -11.47 19.60 -12.45
C LEU A 394 -12.03 19.61 -13.88
N ALA A 395 -12.12 20.80 -14.48
CA ALA A 395 -12.63 20.94 -15.85
C ALA A 395 -11.75 20.21 -16.89
N GLY A 396 -10.45 20.09 -16.67
CA GLY A 396 -9.52 19.42 -17.58
C GLY A 396 -9.73 17.90 -17.63
N GLU A 397 -9.98 17.25 -16.50
CA GLU A 397 -10.30 15.81 -16.47
C GLU A 397 -11.65 15.55 -17.17
N TYR A 398 -12.65 16.37 -16.89
CA TYR A 398 -13.96 16.28 -17.58
C TYR A 398 -13.86 16.46 -19.10
N ARG A 399 -12.89 17.29 -19.56
CA ARG A 399 -12.59 17.49 -20.99
C ARG A 399 -11.60 16.47 -21.54
N GLU A 400 -11.20 15.50 -20.75
CA GLU A 400 -10.24 14.47 -21.14
C GLU A 400 -8.89 15.04 -21.61
N THR A 401 -8.46 16.18 -21.03
CA THR A 401 -7.19 16.85 -21.38
C THR A 401 -5.97 15.96 -21.17
N HIS A 402 -6.07 14.96 -20.27
CA HIS A 402 -5.04 13.98 -19.99
C HIS A 402 -4.89 12.91 -21.08
N LEU A 403 -5.88 12.76 -21.97
CA LEU A 403 -5.80 11.81 -23.08
C LEU A 403 -5.11 12.46 -24.28
N ASP A 404 -4.23 11.70 -24.94
CA ASP A 404 -3.58 12.12 -26.18
C ASP A 404 -4.52 11.91 -27.38
N LYS A 405 -5.59 12.71 -27.47
CA LYS A 405 -6.44 12.73 -28.65
C LYS A 405 -5.73 13.54 -29.75
N ALA A 406 -5.24 12.85 -30.77
CA ALA A 406 -4.43 13.40 -31.86
C ALA A 406 -5.02 14.66 -32.55
N ASN A 407 -6.30 14.94 -32.39
CA ASN A 407 -7.01 16.02 -33.06
C ASN A 407 -7.25 17.28 -32.19
N ASP A 408 -6.89 17.26 -30.91
CA ASP A 408 -7.16 18.41 -30.01
C ASP A 408 -5.93 19.29 -29.74
N ARG A 409 -5.24 19.69 -30.84
CA ARG A 409 -4.12 20.65 -30.79
C ARG A 409 -4.55 22.06 -30.39
N SER A 410 -5.86 22.36 -30.45
CA SER A 410 -6.40 23.71 -30.20
C SER A 410 -6.33 24.16 -28.75
N GLN A 411 -6.17 23.23 -27.80
CA GLN A 411 -6.10 23.52 -26.36
C GLN A 411 -4.67 23.77 -25.85
N TRP A 412 -3.63 23.29 -26.58
CA TRP A 412 -2.25 23.39 -26.17
C TRP A 412 -1.57 24.60 -26.83
N ARG A 413 -0.86 25.38 -26.02
CA ARG A 413 -0.04 26.53 -26.51
C ARG A 413 1.42 26.14 -26.48
N GLY A 414 2.09 26.23 -27.63
CA GLY A 414 3.54 26.13 -27.73
C GLY A 414 4.23 27.46 -27.36
N GLY A 415 5.54 27.43 -27.21
CA GLY A 415 6.37 28.58 -26.89
C GLY A 415 7.04 28.49 -25.52
N THR A 416 7.29 29.61 -24.87
CA THR A 416 7.92 29.63 -23.52
C THR A 416 7.01 28.93 -22.52
N ILE A 417 7.57 27.90 -21.87
CA ILE A 417 6.86 27.12 -20.84
C ILE A 417 6.72 27.98 -19.58
N PRO A 418 5.51 28.24 -19.09
CA PRO A 418 5.34 28.97 -17.84
C PRO A 418 5.84 28.11 -16.68
N VAL A 419 6.68 28.66 -15.82
CA VAL A 419 7.16 28.04 -14.56
C VAL A 419 6.51 28.74 -13.37
N HIS A 420 6.42 28.04 -12.23
CA HIS A 420 5.84 28.54 -10.97
C HIS A 420 4.40 29.06 -11.10
N ARG A 421 3.66 28.55 -12.07
CA ARG A 421 2.28 28.95 -12.33
C ARG A 421 1.32 27.87 -11.79
N PRO A 422 0.51 28.17 -10.78
CA PRO A 422 -0.48 27.23 -10.26
C PRO A 422 -1.62 26.95 -11.25
N PHE A 423 -2.31 25.83 -11.09
CA PHE A 423 -3.45 25.38 -11.91
C PHE A 423 -3.16 25.35 -13.40
N THR A 424 -1.99 24.79 -13.76
CA THR A 424 -1.53 24.76 -15.16
C THR A 424 -1.41 23.31 -15.64
N TRP A 425 -1.98 23.07 -16.84
CA TRP A 425 -1.80 21.82 -17.56
C TRP A 425 -0.56 21.91 -18.45
N TYR A 426 0.30 20.89 -18.38
CA TYR A 426 1.49 20.75 -19.24
C TYR A 426 1.41 19.43 -20.00
N LYS A 427 1.93 19.45 -21.24
CA LYS A 427 2.06 18.26 -22.08
C LYS A 427 3.47 18.23 -22.65
N ALA A 428 4.12 17.08 -22.56
CA ALA A 428 5.43 16.82 -23.17
C ALA A 428 5.46 15.45 -23.82
N THR A 429 6.34 15.29 -24.79
CA THR A 429 6.70 13.99 -25.36
C THR A 429 8.08 13.58 -24.89
N PHE A 430 8.29 12.28 -24.71
CA PHE A 430 9.58 11.73 -24.29
C PHE A 430 9.79 10.34 -24.91
N GLU A 431 11.06 9.92 -25.00
CA GLU A 431 11.42 8.56 -25.38
C GLU A 431 11.45 7.66 -24.13
N ALA A 432 10.84 6.49 -24.21
CA ALA A 432 10.89 5.54 -23.11
C ALA A 432 12.33 5.04 -22.89
N PRO A 433 12.82 4.97 -21.64
CA PRO A 433 14.10 4.33 -21.36
C PRO A 433 14.12 2.90 -21.88
N THR A 434 15.21 2.50 -22.53
CA THR A 434 15.42 1.14 -23.07
C THR A 434 15.65 0.14 -21.93
N GLY A 435 15.62 -1.16 -22.24
CA GLY A 435 15.83 -2.25 -21.28
C GLY A 435 14.53 -2.73 -20.63
N GLU A 436 14.65 -3.66 -19.68
CA GLU A 436 13.53 -4.28 -18.98
C GLU A 436 13.38 -3.78 -17.53
N GLU A 437 14.38 -3.05 -17.02
CA GLU A 437 14.37 -2.52 -15.66
C GLU A 437 13.16 -1.60 -15.44
N PRO A 438 12.66 -1.51 -14.18
CA PRO A 438 11.59 -0.59 -13.82
C PRO A 438 11.91 0.85 -14.21
N VAL A 439 10.90 1.54 -14.74
CA VAL A 439 11.03 2.95 -15.11
C VAL A 439 10.39 3.82 -14.02
N VAL A 440 11.04 4.93 -13.71
CA VAL A 440 10.51 5.97 -12.83
C VAL A 440 10.52 7.33 -13.52
N ALA A 441 9.50 8.12 -13.24
CA ALA A 441 9.49 9.55 -13.50
C ALA A 441 10.07 10.28 -12.29
N ASP A 442 11.16 11.02 -12.47
CA ASP A 442 11.67 11.96 -11.48
C ASP A 442 10.94 13.29 -11.64
N LEU A 443 10.09 13.61 -10.68
CA LEU A 443 9.27 14.81 -10.71
C LEU A 443 9.86 15.96 -9.87
N LEU A 444 11.15 15.90 -9.57
CA LEU A 444 11.86 16.98 -8.86
C LEU A 444 11.73 18.31 -9.61
N GLY A 445 11.34 19.36 -8.89
CA GLY A 445 11.08 20.69 -9.44
C GLY A 445 9.60 21.03 -9.56
N LEU A 446 8.73 20.04 -9.63
CA LEU A 446 7.29 20.26 -9.57
C LEU A 446 6.82 20.59 -8.14
N GLY A 447 5.67 21.23 -8.04
CA GLY A 447 5.02 21.56 -6.78
C GLY A 447 4.16 20.42 -6.27
N LYS A 448 2.90 20.40 -6.67
CA LYS A 448 1.89 19.40 -6.32
C LYS A 448 0.90 19.26 -7.49
N GLY A 449 0.48 18.04 -7.78
CA GLY A 449 -0.47 17.84 -8.88
C GLY A 449 -0.78 16.39 -9.17
N VAL A 450 -1.18 16.12 -10.41
CA VAL A 450 -1.47 14.78 -10.92
C VAL A 450 -0.75 14.58 -12.25
N VAL A 451 -0.27 13.37 -12.51
CA VAL A 451 0.50 13.02 -13.71
C VAL A 451 -0.10 11.83 -14.44
N TRP A 452 -0.11 11.90 -15.76
CA TRP A 452 -0.53 10.83 -16.68
C TRP A 452 0.58 10.53 -17.68
N VAL A 453 0.74 9.26 -18.02
CA VAL A 453 1.61 8.79 -19.11
C VAL A 453 0.75 8.01 -20.10
N ASN A 454 0.74 8.44 -21.35
CA ASN A 454 -0.09 7.88 -22.42
C ASN A 454 -1.58 7.73 -22.01
N GLY A 455 -2.10 8.70 -21.26
CA GLY A 455 -3.47 8.69 -20.74
C GLY A 455 -3.70 7.90 -19.45
N ASN A 456 -2.71 7.12 -19.01
CA ASN A 456 -2.78 6.34 -17.77
C ASN A 456 -2.33 7.18 -16.57
N ASN A 457 -3.14 7.20 -15.52
CA ASN A 457 -2.89 8.00 -14.32
C ASN A 457 -1.83 7.32 -13.44
N LEU A 458 -0.71 8.00 -13.18
CA LEU A 458 0.30 7.54 -12.23
C LEU A 458 -0.01 7.96 -10.78
N GLY A 459 -0.98 8.83 -10.60
CA GLY A 459 -1.37 9.34 -9.29
C GLY A 459 -0.97 10.79 -9.02
N ARG A 460 -1.13 11.18 -7.79
CA ARG A 460 -0.76 12.50 -7.28
C ARG A 460 0.74 12.57 -7.01
N TYR A 461 1.36 13.71 -7.33
CA TYR A 461 2.72 14.03 -6.93
C TYR A 461 2.76 15.26 -6.02
N TRP A 462 3.76 15.30 -5.13
CA TRP A 462 4.02 16.45 -4.27
C TRP A 462 5.51 16.54 -3.85
N PRO A 463 6.45 16.63 -4.80
CA PRO A 463 7.87 16.66 -4.47
C PRO A 463 8.31 17.91 -3.70
N SER A 464 7.55 19.00 -3.74
CA SER A 464 7.81 20.18 -2.92
C SER A 464 7.47 20.00 -1.43
N TYR A 465 6.82 18.90 -1.06
CA TYR A 465 6.55 18.58 0.35
C TYR A 465 7.71 17.77 0.93
N VAL A 466 8.59 18.47 1.59
CA VAL A 466 9.82 17.94 2.18
C VAL A 466 9.52 17.33 3.54
N ALA A 467 10.07 16.16 3.81
CA ALA A 467 9.95 15.50 5.10
C ALA A 467 10.63 16.33 6.19
N ALA A 468 9.94 16.50 7.33
CA ALA A 468 10.45 17.27 8.44
C ALA A 468 11.74 16.67 9.02
N ASP A 469 12.66 17.51 9.46
CA ASP A 469 13.79 17.11 10.29
C ASP A 469 13.29 16.86 11.72
N MET A 470 12.95 15.62 11.99
CA MET A 470 12.54 15.21 13.32
C MET A 470 13.75 14.68 14.10
N ASP A 471 13.79 14.92 15.41
CA ASP A 471 14.85 14.44 16.32
C ASP A 471 15.09 12.91 16.29
N GLY A 472 14.40 12.19 15.43
CA GLY A 472 14.49 10.76 15.21
C GLY A 472 15.18 10.34 13.91
N CYS A 473 15.63 11.27 13.05
CA CYS A 473 16.34 10.92 11.81
C CYS A 473 17.74 10.40 12.10
N ARG A 474 17.80 9.27 12.75
CA ARG A 474 19.03 8.57 13.09
C ARG A 474 19.37 7.55 12.02
N ARG A 475 20.65 7.20 11.93
CA ARG A 475 21.08 6.09 11.07
C ARG A 475 20.42 4.81 11.53
N CYS A 476 19.82 4.07 10.59
CA CYS A 476 19.21 2.78 10.86
C CYS A 476 20.31 1.73 11.13
N ASP A 477 20.51 1.39 12.38
CA ASP A 477 21.38 0.30 12.80
C ASP A 477 20.65 -0.54 13.85
N TYR A 478 20.33 -1.77 13.50
CA TYR A 478 19.58 -2.70 14.34
C TYR A 478 20.45 -3.76 15.00
N ARG A 479 21.76 -3.71 14.82
CA ARG A 479 22.68 -4.63 15.46
C ARG A 479 22.73 -4.36 16.96
N GLY A 480 22.61 -5.40 17.75
CA GLY A 480 22.68 -5.37 19.20
C GLY A 480 21.34 -5.51 19.90
N THR A 481 20.63 -4.43 20.19
CA THR A 481 19.45 -4.48 21.04
C THR A 481 18.17 -4.60 20.24
N PHE A 482 17.42 -5.68 20.47
CA PHE A 482 16.04 -5.80 20.00
C PHE A 482 15.13 -4.87 20.83
N MET A 483 14.30 -4.07 20.16
CA MET A 483 13.35 -3.17 20.78
C MET A 483 11.93 -3.59 20.38
N ALA A 484 11.25 -4.32 21.27
CA ALA A 484 9.89 -4.79 21.04
C ALA A 484 8.83 -3.73 21.26
N ASP A 485 9.13 -2.78 22.14
CA ASP A 485 8.23 -1.71 22.56
C ASP A 485 8.46 -0.43 21.74
N GLY A 486 7.39 0.20 21.44
CA GLY A 486 7.31 1.42 20.64
C GLY A 486 6.35 1.27 19.47
N ASP A 487 5.82 2.35 19.04
CA ASP A 487 4.86 2.50 17.95
C ASP A 487 5.49 2.31 16.55
N GLY A 488 6.48 1.46 16.44
CA GLY A 488 7.14 1.08 15.19
C GLY A 488 8.11 2.13 14.63
N GLN A 489 8.36 3.23 15.31
CA GLN A 489 9.30 4.28 14.87
C GLN A 489 10.74 3.98 15.30
N LYS A 490 11.27 2.86 14.87
CA LYS A 490 12.63 2.44 15.28
C LYS A 490 13.73 3.21 14.57
N CYS A 491 13.53 3.57 13.31
CA CYS A 491 14.42 4.48 12.60
C CYS A 491 13.66 5.24 11.50
N LEU A 492 14.12 6.45 11.22
CA LEU A 492 13.56 7.34 10.21
C LEU A 492 14.68 7.70 9.22
N THR A 493 14.34 7.73 7.92
CA THR A 493 15.24 8.13 6.84
C THR A 493 14.57 9.15 5.93
N GLY A 494 15.34 9.82 5.08
CA GLY A 494 14.79 10.77 4.10
C GLY A 494 14.36 12.11 4.71
N CYS A 495 14.79 12.45 5.92
CA CYS A 495 14.54 13.78 6.51
C CYS A 495 15.19 14.87 5.67
N ASN A 496 14.50 15.99 5.51
CA ASN A 496 14.87 17.10 4.63
C ASN A 496 14.89 16.75 3.13
N GLU A 497 14.35 15.60 2.74
CA GLU A 497 14.17 15.20 1.35
C GLU A 497 12.68 15.25 0.96
N PRO A 498 12.35 15.36 -0.34
CA PRO A 498 10.98 15.19 -0.79
C PRO A 498 10.36 13.90 -0.25
N SER A 499 9.16 13.97 0.31
CA SER A 499 8.45 12.79 0.82
C SER A 499 8.29 11.72 -0.27
N GLN A 500 8.12 12.14 -1.52
CA GLN A 500 8.19 11.29 -2.70
C GLN A 500 8.71 12.09 -3.88
N ARG A 501 9.77 11.58 -4.53
CA ARG A 501 10.42 12.20 -5.69
C ARG A 501 10.20 11.36 -6.95
N PHE A 502 10.37 10.03 -6.84
CA PHE A 502 10.30 9.10 -7.95
C PHE A 502 8.94 8.40 -7.98
N TYR A 503 8.37 8.32 -9.17
CA TYR A 503 7.04 7.73 -9.41
C TYR A 503 7.18 6.60 -10.43
N HIS A 504 6.80 5.39 -10.05
CA HIS A 504 6.89 4.22 -10.92
C HIS A 504 6.02 4.39 -12.16
N VAL A 505 6.61 4.13 -13.31
CA VAL A 505 5.93 4.11 -14.61
C VAL A 505 5.89 2.66 -15.10
N PRO A 506 4.75 1.97 -15.01
CA PRO A 506 4.64 0.61 -15.54
C PRO A 506 5.09 0.55 -17.00
N ARG A 507 5.89 -0.46 -17.35
CA ARG A 507 6.34 -0.66 -18.74
C ARG A 507 5.17 -0.82 -19.71
N SER A 508 4.06 -1.39 -19.26
CA SER A 508 2.80 -1.51 -20.01
C SER A 508 2.15 -0.16 -20.37
N PHE A 509 2.52 0.93 -19.68
CA PHE A 509 2.08 2.27 -20.04
C PHE A 509 2.94 2.90 -21.15
N LEU A 510 4.13 2.35 -21.40
CA LEU A 510 5.12 2.90 -22.32
C LEU A 510 5.06 2.22 -23.69
N LYS A 511 5.32 3.02 -24.72
CA LYS A 511 5.49 2.57 -26.10
C LYS A 511 7.00 2.51 -26.39
N ALA A 512 7.52 1.32 -26.60
CA ALA A 512 8.93 1.12 -26.93
C ALA A 512 9.22 1.59 -28.36
N GLY A 513 10.25 2.43 -28.53
CA GLY A 513 10.68 2.94 -29.84
C GLY A 513 9.70 3.95 -30.48
N GLU A 514 8.69 4.40 -29.74
CA GLU A 514 7.76 5.43 -30.19
C GLU A 514 7.72 6.59 -29.17
N PRO A 515 7.36 7.82 -29.59
CA PRO A 515 7.15 8.91 -28.67
C PRO A 515 6.04 8.61 -27.65
N ASN A 516 6.34 8.82 -26.39
CA ASN A 516 5.39 8.72 -25.28
C ASN A 516 4.92 10.11 -24.88
N THR A 517 3.69 10.23 -24.41
CA THR A 517 3.11 11.50 -23.97
C THR A 517 2.98 11.53 -22.46
N MET A 518 3.53 12.55 -21.82
CA MET A 518 3.28 12.89 -20.44
C MET A 518 2.35 14.10 -20.37
N VAL A 519 1.33 14.03 -19.54
CA VAL A 519 0.45 15.16 -19.21
C VAL A 519 0.51 15.38 -17.69
N LEU A 520 0.68 16.64 -17.29
CA LEU A 520 0.71 17.07 -15.90
C LEU A 520 -0.40 18.08 -15.66
N PHE A 521 -1.06 17.98 -14.52
CA PHE A 521 -1.82 19.06 -13.92
C PHE A 521 -1.11 19.55 -12.68
N GLU A 522 -0.46 20.71 -12.76
CA GLU A 522 0.31 21.33 -11.68
C GLU A 522 -0.59 22.26 -10.86
N GLU A 523 -0.87 21.90 -9.63
CA GLU A 523 -1.76 22.65 -8.72
C GLU A 523 -1.04 23.83 -8.06
N ALA A 524 0.21 23.62 -7.65
CA ALA A 524 0.93 24.54 -6.75
C ALA A 524 1.85 25.53 -7.46
N GLY A 525 2.29 25.19 -8.65
CA GLY A 525 3.27 25.94 -9.44
C GLY A 525 4.68 25.43 -9.23
N GLY A 526 5.18 24.63 -10.19
CA GLY A 526 6.53 24.09 -10.25
C GLY A 526 7.21 24.41 -11.57
N ASP A 527 8.37 23.79 -11.78
CA ASP A 527 9.16 23.87 -13.01
C ASP A 527 9.13 22.52 -13.75
N PRO A 528 8.26 22.34 -14.76
CA PRO A 528 8.13 21.09 -15.48
C PRO A 528 9.33 20.74 -16.37
N THR A 529 10.27 21.69 -16.59
CA THR A 529 11.48 21.44 -17.38
C THR A 529 12.49 20.56 -16.67
N ARG A 530 12.30 20.31 -15.37
CA ARG A 530 13.15 19.47 -14.53
C ARG A 530 12.70 18.02 -14.44
N VAL A 531 11.60 17.66 -15.08
CA VAL A 531 11.09 16.29 -15.12
C VAL A 531 11.96 15.43 -16.03
N SER A 532 12.27 14.21 -15.58
CA SER A 532 13.05 13.24 -16.36
C SER A 532 12.58 11.81 -16.09
N PHE A 533 12.93 10.88 -16.98
CA PHE A 533 12.63 9.45 -16.84
C PHE A 533 13.92 8.66 -16.72
N HIS A 534 13.94 7.70 -15.77
CA HIS A 534 15.11 6.89 -15.47
C HIS A 534 14.72 5.43 -15.33
N THR A 535 15.66 4.52 -15.57
CA THR A 535 15.57 3.13 -15.12
C THR A 535 16.09 3.01 -13.69
N VAL A 536 15.54 2.07 -12.94
CA VAL A 536 15.97 1.74 -11.58
C VAL A 536 16.55 0.34 -11.59
N ALA A 537 17.79 0.21 -11.17
CA ALA A 537 18.46 -1.06 -11.04
C ALA A 537 19.08 -1.17 -9.64
N VAL A 538 19.17 -2.40 -9.12
CA VAL A 538 19.93 -2.66 -7.90
C VAL A 538 21.41 -2.50 -8.24
N GLY A 539 22.04 -1.44 -7.72
CA GLY A 539 23.45 -1.08 -8.00
C GLY A 539 24.45 -1.70 -7.04
N ALA A 540 23.99 -2.22 -5.89
CA ALA A 540 24.85 -2.83 -4.89
C ALA A 540 24.25 -4.15 -4.36
N ALA A 541 25.11 -5.12 -4.07
CA ALA A 541 24.80 -6.34 -3.34
C ALA A 541 25.55 -6.33 -2.02
N CYS A 542 24.86 -6.65 -0.92
CA CYS A 542 25.47 -6.65 0.41
C CYS A 542 25.10 -7.91 1.18
N ALA A 543 26.00 -8.33 2.04
CA ALA A 543 25.78 -9.43 2.96
C ALA A 543 26.55 -9.21 4.27
N GLU A 544 26.06 -9.80 5.35
CA GLU A 544 26.70 -9.80 6.65
C GLU A 544 26.80 -11.23 7.20
N ALA A 545 27.85 -11.50 7.97
CA ALA A 545 28.07 -12.76 8.65
C ALA A 545 28.50 -12.50 10.10
N ALA A 546 27.77 -13.08 11.06
CA ALA A 546 28.03 -12.87 12.48
C ALA A 546 29.16 -13.74 12.99
N GLU A 547 29.29 -14.96 12.48
CA GLU A 547 30.22 -15.97 13.02
C GLU A 547 31.22 -16.47 11.97
N VAL A 548 32.36 -16.88 12.44
CA VAL A 548 33.34 -17.62 11.61
C VAL A 548 32.74 -18.97 11.24
N GLY A 549 32.77 -19.31 9.98
CA GLY A 549 32.11 -20.49 9.41
C GLY A 549 30.87 -20.21 8.62
N ASP A 550 30.25 -19.02 8.80
CA ASP A 550 29.10 -18.61 8.02
C ASP A 550 29.44 -18.46 6.53
N GLU A 551 28.47 -18.76 5.68
CA GLU A 551 28.55 -18.53 4.25
C GLU A 551 27.94 -17.16 3.90
N VAL A 552 28.72 -16.32 3.24
CA VAL A 552 28.34 -14.99 2.78
C VAL A 552 28.07 -15.04 1.29
N ALA A 553 26.82 -14.88 0.90
CA ALA A 553 26.40 -14.88 -0.49
C ALA A 553 26.14 -13.46 -1.00
N LEU A 554 26.65 -13.12 -2.16
CA LEU A 554 26.37 -11.90 -2.90
C LEU A 554 25.78 -12.26 -4.26
N ALA A 555 24.74 -11.56 -4.69
CA ALA A 555 24.13 -11.75 -6.01
C ALA A 555 23.67 -10.42 -6.60
N CYS A 556 23.94 -10.22 -7.89
CA CYS A 556 23.38 -9.13 -8.68
C CYS A 556 22.08 -9.59 -9.34
N SER A 557 21.15 -8.66 -9.54
CA SER A 557 19.87 -8.93 -10.20
C SER A 557 19.97 -8.79 -11.73
N HIS A 558 19.05 -9.42 -12.44
CA HIS A 558 18.83 -9.25 -13.89
C HIS A 558 20.06 -9.58 -14.75
N GLY A 559 20.78 -10.67 -14.45
CA GLY A 559 21.92 -11.13 -15.25
C GLY A 559 23.13 -10.19 -15.23
N ARG A 560 23.16 -9.20 -14.33
CA ARG A 560 24.33 -8.35 -14.14
C ARG A 560 25.39 -9.06 -13.31
N THR A 561 26.63 -8.73 -13.56
CA THR A 561 27.77 -9.29 -12.83
C THR A 561 28.32 -8.29 -11.80
N ILE A 562 28.87 -8.82 -10.73
CA ILE A 562 29.61 -8.04 -9.73
C ILE A 562 30.82 -7.39 -10.39
N SER A 563 30.86 -6.06 -10.43
CA SER A 563 31.92 -5.28 -11.06
C SER A 563 33.09 -4.99 -10.11
N SER A 564 32.78 -4.80 -8.83
CA SER A 564 33.77 -4.55 -7.77
C SER A 564 33.26 -5.01 -6.41
N VAL A 565 34.18 -5.25 -5.49
CA VAL A 565 33.88 -5.37 -4.04
C VAL A 565 34.40 -4.12 -3.36
N ASP A 566 33.49 -3.32 -2.81
CA ASP A 566 33.76 -1.97 -2.34
C ASP A 566 34.03 -1.89 -0.86
N VAL A 567 33.42 -2.80 -0.09
CA VAL A 567 33.59 -2.90 1.37
C VAL A 567 33.72 -4.36 1.77
N ALA A 568 34.70 -4.66 2.59
CA ALA A 568 34.80 -5.89 3.36
C ALA A 568 35.38 -5.52 4.73
N SER A 569 34.54 -5.37 5.73
CA SER A 569 34.94 -4.86 7.04
C SER A 569 34.39 -5.71 8.18
N LEU A 570 35.13 -5.76 9.28
CA LEU A 570 34.75 -6.39 10.52
C LEU A 570 34.31 -5.33 11.55
N GLY A 571 33.39 -5.69 12.43
CA GLY A 571 32.90 -4.80 13.47
C GLY A 571 31.69 -3.96 13.04
N VAL A 572 31.50 -2.79 13.65
CA VAL A 572 30.32 -1.96 13.44
C VAL A 572 30.49 -1.12 12.19
N THR A 573 29.83 -1.52 11.10
CA THR A 573 29.61 -0.65 9.93
C THR A 573 28.33 0.18 10.13
N ARG A 574 28.26 1.35 9.50
CA ARG A 574 27.11 2.27 9.56
C ARG A 574 26.60 2.57 8.16
N GLY A 575 25.32 2.81 8.03
CA GLY A 575 24.69 3.13 6.75
C GLY A 575 23.79 2.01 6.26
N LYS A 576 23.57 1.97 4.95
CA LYS A 576 22.76 0.97 4.26
C LYS A 576 23.53 0.41 3.07
N CYS A 577 23.09 -0.71 2.52
CA CYS A 577 23.65 -1.29 1.31
C CYS A 577 23.79 -0.25 0.20
N GLY A 578 24.97 -0.19 -0.42
CA GLY A 578 25.36 0.84 -1.38
C GLY A 578 26.01 2.09 -0.74
N ALA A 579 26.00 2.23 0.57
CA ALA A 579 26.55 3.39 1.29
C ALA A 579 27.08 3.04 2.70
N TYR A 580 27.62 1.84 2.89
CA TYR A 580 28.25 1.47 4.15
C TYR A 580 29.48 2.31 4.45
N GLN A 581 29.63 2.71 5.71
CA GLN A 581 30.77 3.49 6.23
C GLN A 581 31.21 2.97 7.60
N GLY A 582 32.49 3.10 7.90
CA GLY A 582 33.07 2.66 9.18
C GLY A 582 33.32 1.15 9.19
N GLY A 583 33.55 0.61 10.36
CA GLY A 583 34.10 -0.72 10.53
C GLY A 583 35.62 -0.75 10.36
N CYS A 584 36.20 -1.89 10.57
CA CYS A 584 37.62 -2.15 10.42
C CYS A 584 37.83 -2.94 9.12
N GLU A 585 38.48 -2.34 8.11
CA GLU A 585 38.70 -2.97 6.82
C GLU A 585 39.51 -4.26 6.95
N SER A 586 39.00 -5.36 6.42
CA SER A 586 39.71 -6.62 6.29
C SER A 586 40.26 -6.79 4.89
N LYS A 587 41.56 -6.56 4.70
CA LYS A 587 42.20 -6.77 3.40
C LYS A 587 42.13 -8.22 2.92
N ALA A 588 42.16 -9.17 3.84
CA ALA A 588 42.07 -10.60 3.52
C ALA A 588 40.66 -10.94 3.01
N ALA A 589 39.62 -10.44 3.68
CA ALA A 589 38.22 -10.60 3.21
C ALA A 589 38.02 -9.89 1.86
N LEU A 590 38.46 -8.63 1.71
CA LEU A 590 38.34 -7.88 0.46
C LEU A 590 38.98 -8.64 -0.70
N ALA A 591 40.17 -9.18 -0.53
CA ALA A 591 40.86 -9.94 -1.55
C ALA A 591 40.13 -11.25 -1.90
N ALA A 592 39.62 -11.98 -0.87
CA ALA A 592 38.90 -13.23 -1.07
C ALA A 592 37.58 -13.01 -1.83
N PHE A 593 36.80 -12.01 -1.42
CA PHE A 593 35.54 -11.69 -2.12
C PHE A 593 35.82 -11.14 -3.52
N THR A 594 36.82 -10.30 -3.71
CA THR A 594 37.20 -9.80 -5.05
C THR A 594 37.52 -10.95 -5.98
N ALA A 595 38.35 -11.90 -5.54
CA ALA A 595 38.74 -13.05 -6.36
C ALA A 595 37.58 -14.03 -6.64
N ALA A 596 36.69 -14.20 -5.66
CA ALA A 596 35.57 -15.13 -5.78
C ALA A 596 34.40 -14.58 -6.58
N CYS A 597 34.16 -13.25 -6.54
CA CYS A 597 32.89 -12.63 -6.94
C CYS A 597 32.98 -11.80 -8.21
N VAL A 598 34.03 -11.05 -8.42
CA VAL A 598 34.11 -10.12 -9.57
C VAL A 598 33.98 -10.86 -10.89
N GLY A 599 33.12 -10.34 -11.77
CA GLY A 599 32.79 -10.95 -13.07
C GLY A 599 31.73 -12.05 -13.02
N LYS A 600 31.16 -12.37 -11.86
CA LYS A 600 30.08 -13.38 -11.70
C LYS A 600 28.76 -12.72 -11.33
N GLU A 601 27.63 -13.34 -11.71
CA GLU A 601 26.29 -12.91 -11.30
C GLU A 601 26.06 -13.13 -9.79
N SER A 602 26.63 -14.17 -9.23
CA SER A 602 26.57 -14.48 -7.81
C SER A 602 27.83 -15.21 -7.33
N CYS A 603 28.11 -15.10 -6.04
CA CYS A 603 29.20 -15.80 -5.39
C CYS A 603 28.86 -16.11 -3.93
N THR A 604 29.53 -17.12 -3.37
CA THR A 604 29.47 -17.43 -1.94
C THR A 604 30.90 -17.61 -1.42
N VAL A 605 31.21 -16.92 -0.31
CA VAL A 605 32.50 -17.01 0.36
C VAL A 605 32.28 -17.33 1.83
N ARG A 606 33.02 -18.28 2.38
CA ARG A 606 32.94 -18.63 3.81
C ARG A 606 33.71 -17.62 4.65
N HIS A 607 33.13 -17.11 5.72
CA HIS A 607 33.80 -16.28 6.71
C HIS A 607 34.85 -17.15 7.48
N THR A 608 36.11 -16.78 7.39
CA THR A 608 37.22 -17.53 8.00
C THR A 608 37.97 -16.68 9.03
N GLU A 609 38.70 -17.34 9.95
CA GLU A 609 39.58 -16.66 10.94
C GLU A 609 40.68 -15.80 10.25
N GLU A 610 41.08 -16.15 9.03
CA GLU A 610 42.05 -15.39 8.25
C GLU A 610 41.58 -13.97 7.95
N PHE A 611 40.26 -13.75 7.88
CA PHE A 611 39.71 -12.40 7.65
C PHE A 611 39.94 -11.48 8.86
N ARG A 612 40.14 -12.06 10.05
CA ARG A 612 40.50 -11.34 11.28
C ARG A 612 42.02 -11.17 11.42
N ALA A 613 42.79 -12.12 10.91
CA ALA A 613 44.23 -12.14 11.07
C ALA A 613 44.89 -10.96 10.34
N GLY A 614 45.66 -10.15 11.04
CA GLY A 614 46.40 -9.02 10.49
C GLY A 614 45.58 -7.77 10.20
N SER A 615 44.31 -7.77 10.49
CA SER A 615 43.43 -6.58 10.28
C SER A 615 43.52 -5.57 11.43
N GLY A 616 43.97 -5.99 12.62
CA GLY A 616 43.90 -5.19 13.85
C GLY A 616 42.46 -4.98 14.34
N CYS A 617 41.51 -5.73 13.79
CA CYS A 617 40.10 -5.64 14.12
C CYS A 617 39.77 -6.61 15.26
N ASP A 618 39.11 -6.10 16.30
CA ASP A 618 38.49 -6.93 17.31
C ASP A 618 37.30 -7.69 16.72
N SER A 619 36.83 -8.72 17.44
CA SER A 619 35.69 -9.55 17.00
C SER A 619 34.47 -8.72 16.57
N GLY A 620 33.84 -9.08 15.48
CA GLY A 620 32.63 -8.39 14.99
C GLY A 620 32.03 -9.04 13.75
N VAL A 621 30.88 -8.54 13.35
CA VAL A 621 30.18 -8.94 12.12
C VAL A 621 31.02 -8.60 10.90
N LEU A 622 31.20 -9.54 9.99
CA LEU A 622 31.75 -9.29 8.66
C LEU A 622 30.67 -8.67 7.78
N THR A 623 30.89 -7.46 7.32
CA THR A 623 30.02 -6.77 6.36
C THR A 623 30.72 -6.68 5.02
N VAL A 624 30.05 -7.11 3.95
CA VAL A 624 30.58 -7.06 2.58
C VAL A 624 29.59 -6.33 1.69
N GLN A 625 30.13 -5.42 0.87
CA GLN A 625 29.38 -4.70 -0.16
C GLN A 625 30.10 -4.81 -1.51
N ALA A 626 29.34 -5.08 -2.54
CA ALA A 626 29.81 -5.13 -3.91
C ALA A 626 28.95 -4.24 -4.82
N THR A 627 29.52 -3.72 -5.88
CA THR A 627 28.80 -3.03 -6.96
C THR A 627 28.47 -4.03 -8.07
N CYS A 628 27.22 -3.97 -8.52
CA CYS A 628 26.69 -4.80 -9.61
C CYS A 628 26.86 -4.15 -10.98
#